data_70d12f880b1d71e0cc20d4473b896d2f
#
_entry.id   70d12f880b1d71e0cc20d4473b896d2f
#
_cell.length_a   1.000
_cell.length_b   1.000
_cell.length_c   1.000
_cell.angle_alpha   90.00
_cell.angle_beta   90.00
_cell.angle_gamma   90.00
#
_symmetry.space_group_name_H-M   'P 1'
#
loop_
_entity.id
_entity.type
_entity.pdbx_description
1 polymer ?
#
loop_
_entity_poly.entity_id
_entity_poly.type
_entity_poly.pdbx_seq_one_letter_code
_entity_poly.pdbx_strand_id
1 'polypeptide(L)'
;MIRWDKRIKLLFLLPAVIWVLALTIAPLFFSLYLSFTDVKREVVITGVEEIPILDKEGNPKTRSDGSIRTKKVKQKELQIKYDWVGFKKYKRVVNDKEYQDAAKFTFIYVIISVFVEIVLGLFLAFLFNRRIYGRGFMRSLMILPIFATPFAIGFMFFTILFEVSGPLAWMGIPFLSNHNWAPFSVMLVDIWQWTPFCFLVFLAALQGIPDDLIEAATLATKSAYKIWTSVILPLLQPIIVLVILLRVAESAKLYDYIASLTKGGPGTATQSVSFLVFNKAFKMNDFGYASAGSFLMLIVVMIFVMLFFTRLRKTYE
;
A
#
# COMPACT_ATOMS: atom_id res chain seq x y z
N MET A 1 12.83 6.00 43.16
CA MET A 1 12.82 6.21 41.69
C MET A 1 14.26 6.11 41.18
N ILE A 2 14.62 4.98 40.52
CA ILE A 2 15.98 4.71 40.04
C ILE A 2 16.25 5.67 38.88
N ARG A 3 17.13 6.67 39.09
CA ARG A 3 17.62 7.54 37.99
C ARG A 3 18.63 6.72 37.18
N TRP A 4 18.14 6.10 36.11
CA TRP A 4 19.02 5.44 35.14
C TRP A 4 19.91 6.47 34.47
N ASP A 5 21.23 6.20 34.49
CA ASP A 5 22.22 7.02 33.79
C ASP A 5 21.85 7.11 32.27
N LYS A 6 22.05 8.29 31.70
CA LYS A 6 21.73 8.53 30.25
C LYS A 6 22.38 7.48 29.34
N ARG A 7 23.59 7.00 29.72
CA ARG A 7 24.34 5.96 28.99
C ARG A 7 23.60 4.61 29.00
N ILE A 8 23.03 4.22 30.11
CA ILE A 8 22.29 2.95 30.25
C ILE A 8 21.03 2.99 29.39
N LYS A 9 20.27 4.11 29.41
CA LYS A 9 19.10 4.30 28.55
C LYS A 9 19.46 4.22 27.07
N LEU A 10 20.58 4.81 26.67
CA LEU A 10 21.06 4.77 25.28
C LEU A 10 21.45 3.35 24.87
N LEU A 11 22.11 2.58 25.75
CA LEU A 11 22.49 1.20 25.50
C LEU A 11 21.28 0.28 25.27
N PHE A 12 20.19 0.47 26.02
CA PHE A 12 18.94 -0.28 25.84
C PHE A 12 18.18 0.10 24.55
N LEU A 13 18.31 1.34 24.08
CA LEU A 13 17.71 1.78 22.82
C LEU A 13 18.54 1.37 21.59
N LEU A 14 19.82 1.12 21.75
CA LEU A 14 20.76 0.88 20.67
C LEU A 14 20.36 -0.31 19.76
N PRO A 15 19.92 -1.48 20.26
CA PRO A 15 19.47 -2.57 19.40
C PRO A 15 18.27 -2.18 18.52
N ALA A 16 17.28 -1.46 19.08
CA ALA A 16 16.12 -1.01 18.33
C ALA A 16 16.50 0.03 17.27
N VAL A 17 17.40 0.96 17.60
CA VAL A 17 17.90 1.99 16.66
C VAL A 17 18.68 1.33 15.53
N ILE A 18 19.58 0.39 15.82
CA ILE A 18 20.35 -0.35 14.80
C ILE A 18 19.38 -1.10 13.88
N TRP A 19 18.36 -1.76 14.43
CA TRP A 19 17.36 -2.48 13.65
C TRP A 19 16.61 -1.55 12.68
N VAL A 20 16.14 -0.40 13.16
CA VAL A 20 15.45 0.60 12.32
C VAL A 20 16.39 1.15 11.25
N LEU A 21 17.60 1.49 11.60
CA LEU A 21 18.59 2.00 10.64
C LEU A 21 18.92 0.97 9.56
N ALA A 22 19.16 -0.28 9.94
CA ALA A 22 19.57 -1.33 9.01
C ALA A 22 18.43 -1.83 8.11
N LEU A 23 17.21 -1.99 8.65
CA LEU A 23 16.11 -2.64 7.91
C LEU A 23 15.07 -1.67 7.36
N THR A 24 15.04 -0.42 7.83
CA THR A 24 14.08 0.58 7.31
C THR A 24 14.79 1.68 6.56
N ILE A 25 15.81 2.28 7.16
CA ILE A 25 16.46 3.47 6.61
C ILE A 25 17.45 3.11 5.49
N ALA A 26 18.31 2.10 5.70
CA ALA A 26 19.30 1.73 4.68
C ALA A 26 18.67 1.25 3.36
N PRO A 27 17.60 0.40 3.33
CA PRO A 27 16.91 0.04 2.09
C PRO A 27 16.25 1.24 1.40
N LEU A 28 15.74 2.23 2.16
CA LEU A 28 15.20 3.46 1.60
C LEU A 28 16.26 4.25 0.85
N PHE A 29 17.43 4.45 1.44
CA PHE A 29 18.55 5.12 0.78
C PHE A 29 19.07 4.33 -0.42
N PHE A 30 19.11 3.01 -0.36
CA PHE A 30 19.47 2.17 -1.49
C PHE A 30 18.44 2.30 -2.62
N SER A 31 17.15 2.29 -2.33
CA SER A 31 16.11 2.55 -3.31
C SER A 31 16.21 3.96 -3.91
N LEU A 32 16.55 4.98 -3.09
CA LEU A 32 16.82 6.32 -3.56
C LEU A 32 18.00 6.35 -4.53
N TYR A 33 19.10 5.67 -4.21
CA TYR A 33 20.22 5.52 -5.13
C TYR A 33 19.80 4.87 -6.45
N LEU A 34 19.03 3.78 -6.40
CA LEU A 34 18.51 3.11 -7.60
C LEU A 34 17.67 4.04 -8.48
N SER A 35 16.93 4.98 -7.90
CA SER A 35 16.09 5.92 -8.65
C SER A 35 16.88 6.85 -9.58
N PHE A 36 18.18 7.03 -9.32
CA PHE A 36 19.11 7.81 -10.15
C PHE A 36 19.98 6.94 -11.06
N THR A 37 19.79 5.61 -11.05
CA THR A 37 20.61 4.66 -11.80
C THR A 37 19.81 3.90 -12.84
N ASP A 38 20.50 3.46 -13.89
CA ASP A 38 20.01 2.46 -14.82
C ASP A 38 20.64 1.11 -14.48
N VAL A 39 19.82 0.18 -14.02
CA VAL A 39 20.28 -1.15 -13.58
C VAL A 39 20.20 -2.09 -14.78
N LYS A 40 21.38 -2.49 -15.30
CA LYS A 40 21.49 -3.41 -16.44
C LYS A 40 22.02 -4.75 -15.97
N ARG A 41 21.46 -5.81 -16.53
CA ARG A 41 22.02 -7.15 -16.39
C ARG A 41 22.82 -7.46 -17.65
N GLU A 42 24.12 -7.46 -17.52
CA GLU A 42 25.04 -7.80 -18.61
C GLU A 42 25.56 -9.23 -18.40
N VAL A 43 25.55 -10.01 -19.49
CA VAL A 43 26.18 -11.32 -19.51
C VAL A 43 27.63 -11.13 -19.86
N VAL A 44 28.52 -11.17 -18.87
CA VAL A 44 29.97 -11.05 -19.09
C VAL A 44 30.57 -12.44 -19.25
N ILE A 45 31.43 -12.60 -20.25
CA ILE A 45 32.19 -13.82 -20.45
C ILE A 45 33.42 -13.73 -19.52
N THR A 46 33.39 -14.46 -18.41
CA THR A 46 34.44 -14.45 -17.38
C THR A 46 35.57 -15.44 -17.65
N GLY A 47 35.34 -16.39 -18.54
CA GLY A 47 36.36 -17.37 -18.88
C GLY A 47 35.98 -18.23 -20.08
N VAL A 48 36.94 -18.94 -20.60
CA VAL A 48 36.74 -20.01 -21.59
C VAL A 48 37.26 -21.29 -20.97
N GLU A 49 36.34 -22.19 -20.65
CA GLU A 49 36.68 -23.51 -20.11
C GLU A 49 36.69 -24.53 -21.22
N GLU A 50 37.73 -25.35 -21.29
CA GLU A 50 37.82 -26.46 -22.25
C GLU A 50 37.21 -27.71 -21.62
N ILE A 51 36.01 -28.06 -22.06
CA ILE A 51 35.30 -29.21 -21.56
C ILE A 51 35.53 -30.38 -22.53
N PRO A 52 35.85 -31.61 -22.04
CA PRO A 52 36.01 -32.79 -22.88
C PRO A 52 34.69 -33.12 -23.60
N ILE A 53 34.75 -33.45 -24.88
CA ILE A 53 33.62 -33.96 -25.64
C ILE A 53 33.41 -35.40 -25.27
N LEU A 54 32.27 -35.73 -24.67
CA LEU A 54 31.91 -37.07 -24.29
C LEU A 54 31.24 -37.82 -25.44
N ASP A 55 31.40 -39.15 -25.49
CA ASP A 55 30.65 -40.04 -26.37
C ASP A 55 29.25 -40.36 -25.78
N LYS A 56 28.47 -41.26 -26.44
CA LYS A 56 27.14 -41.66 -25.99
C LYS A 56 27.14 -42.45 -24.66
N GLU A 57 28.32 -42.95 -24.26
CA GLU A 57 28.54 -43.76 -23.05
C GLU A 57 29.15 -42.94 -21.93
N GLY A 58 29.41 -41.62 -22.13
CA GLY A 58 29.94 -40.67 -21.11
C GLY A 58 31.48 -40.65 -21.04
N ASN A 59 32.20 -41.30 -21.96
CA ASN A 59 33.67 -41.31 -21.98
C ASN A 59 34.22 -40.16 -22.85
N PRO A 60 35.39 -39.57 -22.48
CA PRO A 60 36.00 -38.50 -23.27
C PRO A 60 36.45 -39.03 -24.65
N LYS A 61 36.01 -38.37 -25.73
CA LYS A 61 36.49 -38.68 -27.09
C LYS A 61 37.95 -38.29 -27.25
N THR A 62 38.77 -39.25 -27.69
CA THR A 62 40.18 -39.04 -28.02
C THR A 62 40.39 -38.77 -29.51
N ARG A 63 41.45 -38.03 -29.84
CA ARG A 63 41.95 -37.88 -31.21
C ARG A 63 42.85 -39.08 -31.59
N SER A 64 43.20 -39.16 -32.86
CA SER A 64 44.14 -40.17 -33.37
C SER A 64 45.55 -40.09 -32.77
N ASP A 65 45.90 -38.95 -32.15
CA ASP A 65 47.15 -38.67 -31.43
C ASP A 65 47.10 -38.97 -29.91
N GLY A 66 45.98 -39.54 -29.41
CA GLY A 66 45.76 -39.84 -28.01
C GLY A 66 45.31 -38.67 -27.15
N SER A 67 45.19 -37.44 -27.69
CA SER A 67 44.71 -36.28 -26.95
C SER A 67 43.20 -36.24 -26.80
N ILE A 68 42.67 -35.73 -25.71
CA ILE A 68 41.24 -35.58 -25.48
C ILE A 68 40.70 -34.43 -26.35
N ARG A 69 39.60 -34.72 -27.07
CA ARG A 69 38.86 -33.68 -27.81
C ARG A 69 38.15 -32.78 -26.81
N THR A 70 38.52 -31.49 -26.78
CA THR A 70 37.90 -30.47 -25.96
C THR A 70 37.05 -29.53 -26.79
N LYS A 71 35.95 -29.04 -26.18
CA LYS A 71 35.12 -27.92 -26.71
C LYS A 71 35.28 -26.72 -25.79
N LYS A 72 35.60 -25.57 -26.37
CA LYS A 72 35.66 -24.31 -25.65
C LYS A 72 34.25 -23.86 -25.32
N VAL A 73 33.90 -23.85 -24.03
CA VAL A 73 32.64 -23.34 -23.52
C VAL A 73 32.91 -22.02 -22.80
N LYS A 74 32.23 -20.98 -23.24
CA LYS A 74 32.34 -19.67 -22.61
C LYS A 74 31.55 -19.69 -21.30
N GLN A 75 32.24 -19.52 -20.17
CA GLN A 75 31.57 -19.27 -18.91
C GLN A 75 30.91 -17.90 -18.96
N LYS A 76 29.59 -17.89 -18.77
CA LYS A 76 28.76 -16.68 -18.78
C LYS A 76 28.37 -16.38 -17.35
N GLU A 77 28.76 -15.23 -16.84
CA GLU A 77 28.37 -14.74 -15.54
C GLU A 77 27.45 -13.52 -15.70
N LEU A 78 26.36 -13.51 -14.93
CA LEU A 78 25.44 -12.39 -14.90
C LEU A 78 26.02 -11.31 -13.95
N GLN A 79 26.48 -10.19 -14.52
CA GLN A 79 26.89 -9.04 -13.74
C GLN A 79 25.82 -7.96 -13.76
N ILE A 80 25.56 -7.36 -12.59
CA ILE A 80 24.64 -6.24 -12.45
C ILE A 80 25.45 -4.96 -12.50
N LYS A 81 25.18 -4.12 -13.50
CA LYS A 81 25.83 -2.84 -13.67
C LYS A 81 24.88 -1.71 -13.31
N TYR A 82 25.38 -0.76 -12.54
CA TYR A 82 24.66 0.43 -12.08
C TYR A 82 25.24 1.65 -12.80
N ASP A 83 24.56 2.14 -13.85
CA ASP A 83 24.97 3.32 -14.57
C ASP A 83 24.23 4.55 -14.00
N TRP A 84 24.98 5.56 -13.52
CA TRP A 84 24.36 6.78 -13.01
C TRP A 84 23.74 7.59 -14.13
N VAL A 85 22.42 7.84 -14.07
CA VAL A 85 21.66 8.56 -15.13
C VAL A 85 20.98 9.83 -14.62
N GLY A 86 21.16 10.17 -13.36
CA GLY A 86 20.56 11.35 -12.73
C GLY A 86 19.04 11.35 -12.82
N PHE A 87 18.44 12.48 -13.13
CA PHE A 87 16.97 12.64 -13.15
C PHE A 87 16.29 12.07 -14.41
N LYS A 88 16.99 11.36 -15.31
CA LYS A 88 16.39 10.80 -16.53
C LYS A 88 15.22 9.86 -16.24
N LYS A 89 15.33 9.01 -15.19
CA LYS A 89 14.24 8.09 -14.79
C LYS A 89 13.02 8.84 -14.30
N TYR A 90 13.19 9.88 -13.51
CA TYR A 90 12.10 10.75 -13.05
C TYR A 90 11.37 11.43 -14.20
N LYS A 91 12.12 11.99 -15.16
CA LYS A 91 11.53 12.60 -16.37
C LYS A 91 10.76 11.57 -17.19
N ARG A 92 11.30 10.35 -17.33
CA ARG A 92 10.61 9.25 -18.03
C ARG A 92 9.32 8.87 -17.33
N VAL A 93 9.32 8.70 -15.98
CA VAL A 93 8.13 8.35 -15.19
C VAL A 93 7.05 9.40 -15.31
N VAL A 94 7.39 10.69 -15.16
CA VAL A 94 6.41 11.78 -15.23
C VAL A 94 5.77 11.90 -16.62
N ASN A 95 6.52 11.61 -17.71
CA ASN A 95 6.03 11.65 -19.08
C ASN A 95 5.38 10.33 -19.55
N ASP A 96 5.45 9.28 -18.75
CA ASP A 96 4.85 8.00 -19.09
C ASP A 96 3.33 8.06 -18.85
N LYS A 97 2.56 7.87 -19.91
CA LYS A 97 1.09 7.87 -19.86
C LYS A 97 0.55 6.77 -18.92
N GLU A 98 1.21 5.61 -18.92
CA GLU A 98 0.82 4.49 -18.04
C GLU A 98 0.94 4.89 -16.56
N TYR A 99 2.01 5.62 -16.19
CA TYR A 99 2.17 6.15 -14.84
C TYR A 99 1.15 7.23 -14.51
N GLN A 100 0.87 8.14 -15.44
CA GLN A 100 -0.12 9.20 -15.25
C GLN A 100 -1.53 8.63 -15.05
N ASP A 101 -1.92 7.64 -15.84
CA ASP A 101 -3.22 6.96 -15.72
C ASP A 101 -3.31 6.19 -14.38
N ALA A 102 -2.24 5.49 -13.98
CA ALA A 102 -2.16 4.82 -12.69
C ALA A 102 -2.21 5.81 -11.51
N ALA A 103 -1.53 6.97 -11.63
CA ALA A 103 -1.58 8.02 -10.62
C ALA A 103 -2.99 8.63 -10.50
N LYS A 104 -3.65 8.88 -11.62
CA LYS A 104 -5.03 9.37 -11.66
C LYS A 104 -5.98 8.39 -10.99
N PHE A 105 -5.91 7.10 -11.34
CA PHE A 105 -6.72 6.07 -10.70
C PHE A 105 -6.46 6.01 -9.19
N THR A 106 -5.20 5.96 -8.76
CA THR A 106 -4.84 5.93 -7.34
C THR A 106 -5.38 7.14 -6.58
N PHE A 107 -5.29 8.34 -7.17
CA PHE A 107 -5.80 9.57 -6.56
C PHE A 107 -7.32 9.55 -6.39
N ILE A 108 -8.07 9.17 -7.44
CA ILE A 108 -9.54 9.05 -7.40
C ILE A 108 -9.96 8.00 -6.38
N TYR A 109 -9.28 6.84 -6.39
CA TYR A 109 -9.51 5.76 -5.45
C TYR A 109 -9.35 6.21 -4.01
N VAL A 110 -8.21 6.86 -3.67
CA VAL A 110 -7.95 7.34 -2.31
C VAL A 110 -9.01 8.34 -1.84
N ILE A 111 -9.37 9.31 -2.69
CA ILE A 111 -10.38 10.32 -2.31
C ILE A 111 -11.73 9.67 -2.05
N ILE A 112 -12.21 8.83 -2.97
CA ILE A 112 -13.55 8.25 -2.86
C ILE A 112 -13.61 7.24 -1.71
N SER A 113 -12.66 6.30 -1.62
CA SER A 113 -12.67 5.28 -0.58
C SER A 113 -12.56 5.90 0.81
N VAL A 114 -11.59 6.78 1.05
CA VAL A 114 -11.40 7.41 2.35
C VAL A 114 -12.59 8.29 2.75
N PHE A 115 -13.14 9.05 1.80
CA PHE A 115 -14.33 9.86 2.08
C PHE A 115 -15.52 9.01 2.53
N VAL A 116 -15.81 7.93 1.79
CA VAL A 116 -16.93 7.04 2.11
C VAL A 116 -16.71 6.31 3.44
N GLU A 117 -15.49 5.84 3.69
CA GLU A 117 -15.13 5.19 4.96
C GLU A 117 -15.32 6.10 6.16
N ILE A 118 -14.91 7.37 6.05
CA ILE A 118 -15.08 8.35 7.13
C ILE A 118 -16.55 8.62 7.38
N VAL A 119 -17.33 8.84 6.33
CA VAL A 119 -18.77 9.11 6.45
C VAL A 119 -19.49 7.90 7.06
N LEU A 120 -19.24 6.70 6.54
CA LEU A 120 -19.83 5.47 7.06
C LEU A 120 -19.35 5.16 8.49
N GLY A 121 -18.05 5.30 8.73
CA GLY A 121 -17.47 5.07 10.07
C GLY A 121 -18.05 6.01 11.12
N LEU A 122 -18.18 7.30 10.79
CA LEU A 122 -18.78 8.29 11.69
C LEU A 122 -20.27 8.02 11.92
N PHE A 123 -21.01 7.70 10.86
CA PHE A 123 -22.42 7.32 10.95
C PHE A 123 -22.62 6.09 11.85
N LEU A 124 -21.84 5.05 11.65
CA LEU A 124 -21.88 3.84 12.47
C LEU A 124 -21.48 4.13 13.92
N ALA A 125 -20.45 4.94 14.14
CA ALA A 125 -20.03 5.35 15.49
C ALA A 125 -21.15 6.07 16.24
N PHE A 126 -21.84 6.99 15.56
CA PHE A 126 -23.00 7.66 16.12
C PHE A 126 -24.16 6.70 16.44
N LEU A 127 -24.46 5.77 15.53
CA LEU A 127 -25.54 4.79 15.74
C LEU A 127 -25.24 3.89 16.94
N PHE A 128 -24.01 3.36 17.02
CA PHE A 128 -23.59 2.43 18.07
C PHE A 128 -23.15 3.10 19.38
N ASN A 129 -23.07 4.42 19.44
CA ASN A 129 -22.90 5.17 20.68
C ASN A 129 -24.15 5.14 21.55
N ARG A 130 -25.31 4.91 20.93
CA ARG A 130 -26.59 4.76 21.65
C ARG A 130 -26.66 3.42 22.41
N ARG A 131 -27.52 3.35 23.40
CA ARG A 131 -27.81 2.10 24.15
C ARG A 131 -28.70 1.18 23.31
N ILE A 132 -28.08 0.33 22.49
CA ILE A 132 -28.75 -0.65 21.65
C ILE A 132 -28.54 -2.04 22.30
N TYR A 133 -29.61 -2.87 22.38
CA TYR A 133 -29.49 -4.24 22.84
C TYR A 133 -28.53 -5.04 21.94
N GLY A 134 -27.63 -5.84 22.53
CA GLY A 134 -26.66 -6.63 21.75
C GLY A 134 -25.50 -5.84 21.12
N ARG A 135 -25.35 -4.53 21.42
CA ARG A 135 -24.31 -3.65 20.82
C ARG A 135 -22.89 -4.22 20.91
N GLY A 136 -22.56 -4.93 22.00
CA GLY A 136 -21.24 -5.52 22.17
C GLY A 136 -20.94 -6.59 21.12
N PHE A 137 -21.87 -7.53 20.93
CA PHE A 137 -21.75 -8.57 19.92
C PHE A 137 -21.68 -7.99 18.49
N MET A 138 -22.55 -7.04 18.17
CA MET A 138 -22.55 -6.39 16.86
C MET A 138 -21.24 -5.63 16.59
N ARG A 139 -20.69 -4.94 17.58
CA ARG A 139 -19.37 -4.28 17.46
C ARG A 139 -18.27 -5.31 17.19
N SER A 140 -18.25 -6.44 17.90
CA SER A 140 -17.26 -7.50 17.68
C SER A 140 -17.36 -8.08 16.27
N LEU A 141 -18.57 -8.28 15.76
CA LEU A 141 -18.80 -8.79 14.40
C LEU A 141 -18.31 -7.79 13.33
N MET A 142 -18.58 -6.49 13.55
CA MET A 142 -18.18 -5.45 12.61
C MET A 142 -16.64 -5.26 12.51
N ILE A 143 -15.89 -5.66 13.54
CA ILE A 143 -14.44 -5.52 13.57
C ILE A 143 -13.73 -6.65 12.80
N LEU A 144 -14.39 -7.79 12.58
CA LEU A 144 -13.77 -8.97 11.96
C LEU A 144 -13.03 -8.70 10.63
N PRO A 145 -13.52 -7.86 9.72
CA PRO A 145 -12.82 -7.59 8.47
C PRO A 145 -11.40 -7.06 8.64
N ILE A 146 -11.10 -6.31 9.69
CA ILE A 146 -9.79 -5.70 9.91
C ILE A 146 -8.70 -6.76 10.17
N PHE A 147 -9.06 -7.91 10.73
CA PHE A 147 -8.09 -8.96 11.07
C PHE A 147 -7.64 -9.80 9.88
N ALA A 148 -8.35 -9.73 8.77
CA ALA A 148 -7.96 -10.45 7.56
C ALA A 148 -6.97 -9.61 6.73
N THR A 149 -6.03 -10.29 6.06
CA THR A 149 -5.09 -9.59 5.18
C THR A 149 -5.81 -9.03 3.95
N PRO A 150 -5.45 -7.84 3.44
CA PRO A 150 -6.07 -7.26 2.25
C PRO A 150 -6.05 -8.18 1.04
N PHE A 151 -4.97 -8.94 0.86
CA PHE A 151 -4.86 -9.91 -0.23
C PHE A 151 -5.91 -11.04 -0.13
N ALA A 152 -6.12 -11.60 1.08
CA ALA A 152 -7.13 -12.64 1.30
C ALA A 152 -8.55 -12.12 1.10
N ILE A 153 -8.83 -10.90 1.56
CA ILE A 153 -10.11 -10.21 1.32
C ILE A 153 -10.34 -9.99 -0.16
N GLY A 154 -9.35 -9.51 -0.89
CA GLY A 154 -9.46 -9.33 -2.34
C GLY A 154 -9.77 -10.66 -3.06
N PHE A 155 -9.13 -11.76 -2.66
CA PHE A 155 -9.42 -13.08 -3.23
C PHE A 155 -10.82 -13.60 -2.86
N MET A 156 -11.27 -13.37 -1.62
CA MET A 156 -12.64 -13.67 -1.20
C MET A 156 -13.65 -12.91 -2.07
N PHE A 157 -13.46 -11.61 -2.25
CA PHE A 157 -14.34 -10.79 -3.09
C PHE A 157 -14.22 -11.15 -4.57
N PHE A 158 -13.04 -11.56 -5.06
CA PHE A 158 -12.93 -12.12 -6.40
C PHE A 158 -13.90 -13.28 -6.60
N THR A 159 -13.94 -14.22 -5.65
CA THR A 159 -14.86 -15.36 -5.72
C THR A 159 -16.33 -14.93 -5.65
N ILE A 160 -16.66 -13.93 -4.82
CA ILE A 160 -18.05 -13.42 -4.68
C ILE A 160 -18.51 -12.67 -5.92
N LEU A 161 -17.65 -11.82 -6.49
CA LEU A 161 -17.95 -10.93 -7.63
C LEU A 161 -17.69 -11.59 -8.98
N PHE A 162 -17.19 -12.84 -8.99
CA PHE A 162 -16.87 -13.52 -10.25
C PHE A 162 -18.12 -13.76 -11.09
N GLU A 163 -18.14 -13.21 -12.30
CA GLU A 163 -19.32 -13.01 -13.13
C GLU A 163 -19.95 -14.29 -13.68
N VAL A 164 -19.14 -15.39 -13.77
CA VAL A 164 -19.58 -16.66 -14.38
C VAL A 164 -20.19 -17.59 -13.34
N SER A 165 -19.62 -17.68 -12.13
CA SER A 165 -20.01 -18.68 -11.13
C SER A 165 -20.04 -18.17 -9.71
N GLY A 166 -19.80 -16.87 -9.51
CA GLY A 166 -19.86 -16.27 -8.17
C GLY A 166 -21.29 -16.14 -7.63
N PRO A 167 -21.47 -16.01 -6.32
CA PRO A 167 -22.79 -15.86 -5.69
C PRO A 167 -23.61 -14.68 -6.23
N LEU A 168 -22.97 -13.65 -6.81
CA LEU A 168 -23.63 -12.48 -7.39
C LEU A 168 -23.77 -12.54 -8.92
N ALA A 169 -23.40 -13.65 -9.57
CA ALA A 169 -23.47 -13.83 -11.02
C ALA A 169 -24.92 -13.64 -11.57
N TRP A 170 -25.93 -13.97 -10.76
CA TRP A 170 -27.35 -13.78 -11.11
C TRP A 170 -27.74 -12.32 -11.38
N MET A 171 -26.97 -11.34 -10.87
CA MET A 171 -27.22 -9.92 -11.11
C MET A 171 -26.90 -9.50 -12.56
N GLY A 172 -26.11 -10.29 -13.31
CA GLY A 172 -25.67 -9.96 -14.67
C GLY A 172 -24.75 -8.73 -14.76
N ILE A 173 -24.18 -8.29 -13.63
CA ILE A 173 -23.29 -7.11 -13.56
C ILE A 173 -21.85 -7.59 -13.77
N PRO A 174 -21.12 -7.02 -14.76
CA PRO A 174 -19.74 -7.38 -15.03
C PRO A 174 -18.79 -6.64 -14.06
N PHE A 175 -18.77 -7.06 -12.79
CA PHE A 175 -18.04 -6.40 -11.70
C PHE A 175 -16.53 -6.32 -11.92
N LEU A 176 -15.93 -7.32 -12.58
CA LEU A 176 -14.47 -7.42 -12.71
C LEU A 176 -14.01 -7.22 -14.16
N SER A 177 -14.86 -7.51 -15.15
CA SER A 177 -14.51 -7.48 -16.57
C SER A 177 -14.84 -6.14 -17.25
N ASN A 178 -15.65 -5.29 -16.64
CA ASN A 178 -16.05 -4.00 -17.21
C ASN A 178 -15.15 -2.85 -16.71
N HIS A 179 -14.76 -1.96 -17.61
CA HIS A 179 -13.86 -0.84 -17.35
C HIS A 179 -14.37 0.11 -16.23
N ASN A 180 -15.68 0.30 -16.12
CA ASN A 180 -16.27 1.19 -15.12
C ASN A 180 -16.55 0.47 -13.80
N TRP A 181 -16.95 -0.81 -13.86
CA TRP A 181 -17.30 -1.58 -12.67
C TRP A 181 -16.09 -2.09 -11.89
N ALA A 182 -15.00 -2.45 -12.57
CA ALA A 182 -13.80 -2.96 -11.91
C ALA A 182 -13.17 -1.96 -10.91
N PRO A 183 -12.99 -0.66 -11.24
CA PRO A 183 -12.57 0.36 -10.28
C PRO A 183 -13.51 0.48 -9.07
N PHE A 184 -14.83 0.47 -9.33
CA PHE A 184 -15.84 0.51 -8.26
C PHE A 184 -15.74 -0.71 -7.34
N SER A 185 -15.56 -1.91 -7.91
CA SER A 185 -15.40 -3.15 -7.13
C SER A 185 -14.17 -3.12 -6.22
N VAL A 186 -13.05 -2.59 -6.70
CA VAL A 186 -11.84 -2.41 -5.87
C VAL A 186 -12.10 -1.43 -4.72
N MET A 187 -12.78 -0.30 -4.98
CA MET A 187 -13.15 0.67 -3.95
C MET A 187 -14.10 0.07 -2.92
N LEU A 188 -15.10 -0.70 -3.37
CA LEU A 188 -16.08 -1.35 -2.50
C LEU A 188 -15.42 -2.29 -1.50
N VAL A 189 -14.44 -3.07 -1.94
CA VAL A 189 -13.71 -4.02 -1.09
C VAL A 189 -12.92 -3.29 0.00
N ASP A 190 -12.23 -2.22 -0.35
CA ASP A 190 -11.47 -1.39 0.58
C ASP A 190 -12.39 -0.72 1.61
N ILE A 191 -13.47 -0.07 1.13
CA ILE A 191 -14.47 0.56 2.00
C ILE A 191 -15.06 -0.45 2.98
N TRP A 192 -15.41 -1.65 2.51
CA TRP A 192 -15.95 -2.70 3.38
C TRP A 192 -14.94 -3.13 4.45
N GLN A 193 -13.69 -3.29 4.09
CA GLN A 193 -12.65 -3.75 5.02
C GLN A 193 -12.26 -2.68 6.05
N TRP A 194 -12.21 -1.40 5.66
CA TRP A 194 -11.63 -0.35 6.49
C TRP A 194 -12.64 0.59 7.17
N THR A 195 -13.91 0.59 6.75
CA THR A 195 -14.98 1.29 7.48
C THR A 195 -15.01 0.91 8.98
N PRO A 196 -14.85 -0.37 9.38
CA PRO A 196 -14.78 -0.75 10.78
C PRO A 196 -13.65 -0.08 11.58
N PHE A 197 -12.51 0.18 10.96
CA PHE A 197 -11.42 0.92 11.61
C PHE A 197 -11.86 2.37 11.93
N CYS A 198 -12.39 3.07 10.93
CA CYS A 198 -12.93 4.42 11.11
C CYS A 198 -14.02 4.45 12.18
N PHE A 199 -14.93 3.48 12.14
CA PHE A 199 -15.98 3.30 13.14
C PHE A 199 -15.44 3.17 14.56
N LEU A 200 -14.44 2.31 14.78
CA LEU A 200 -13.86 2.11 16.11
C LEU A 200 -13.22 3.36 16.67
N VAL A 201 -12.41 4.04 15.84
CA VAL A 201 -11.70 5.25 16.27
C VAL A 201 -12.71 6.36 16.61
N PHE A 202 -13.70 6.56 15.75
CA PHE A 202 -14.73 7.57 16.00
C PHE A 202 -15.64 7.22 17.19
N LEU A 203 -15.95 5.95 17.39
CA LEU A 203 -16.73 5.52 18.56
C LEU A 203 -15.96 5.77 19.85
N ALA A 204 -14.67 5.44 19.90
CA ALA A 204 -13.82 5.72 21.05
C ALA A 204 -13.74 7.23 21.33
N ALA A 205 -13.59 8.04 20.27
CA ALA A 205 -13.56 9.50 20.39
C ALA A 205 -14.89 10.07 20.90
N LEU A 206 -16.02 9.58 20.41
CA LEU A 206 -17.35 9.97 20.89
C LEU A 206 -17.58 9.63 22.37
N GLN A 207 -17.09 8.46 22.80
CA GLN A 207 -17.18 8.03 24.21
C GLN A 207 -16.22 8.76 25.13
N GLY A 208 -15.22 9.44 24.59
CA GLY A 208 -14.29 10.28 25.33
C GLY A 208 -14.80 11.73 25.58
N ILE A 209 -15.92 12.12 24.98
CA ILE A 209 -16.51 13.44 25.21
C ILE A 209 -17.17 13.42 26.59
N PRO A 210 -16.84 14.36 27.52
CA PRO A 210 -17.46 14.45 28.85
C PRO A 210 -18.98 14.65 28.74
N ASP A 211 -19.73 13.92 29.56
CA ASP A 211 -21.20 14.00 29.59
C ASP A 211 -21.69 15.41 29.94
N ASP A 212 -20.98 16.12 30.80
CA ASP A 212 -21.30 17.51 31.23
C ASP A 212 -21.41 18.46 30.02
N LEU A 213 -20.55 18.28 28.99
CA LEU A 213 -20.61 19.09 27.77
C LEU A 213 -21.87 18.81 26.94
N ILE A 214 -22.28 17.54 26.90
CA ILE A 214 -23.50 17.14 26.18
C ILE A 214 -24.74 17.63 26.93
N GLU A 215 -24.74 17.52 28.28
CA GLU A 215 -25.82 18.03 29.10
C GLU A 215 -25.98 19.55 28.96
N ALA A 216 -24.88 20.30 29.07
CA ALA A 216 -24.90 21.75 28.86
C ALA A 216 -25.43 22.13 27.48
N ALA A 217 -25.02 21.40 26.43
CA ALA A 217 -25.50 21.61 25.08
C ALA A 217 -27.02 21.31 24.94
N THR A 218 -27.52 20.27 25.61
CA THR A 218 -28.96 19.92 25.59
C THR A 218 -29.82 20.94 26.34
N LEU A 219 -29.28 21.59 27.37
CA LEU A 219 -29.94 22.71 28.05
C LEU A 219 -30.00 23.98 27.17
N ALA A 220 -28.95 24.22 26.38
CA ALA A 220 -28.88 25.39 25.48
C ALA A 220 -29.77 25.24 24.23
N THR A 221 -29.98 24.01 23.72
CA THR A 221 -30.79 23.76 22.52
C THR A 221 -31.40 22.37 22.50
N LYS A 222 -32.66 22.27 22.08
CA LYS A 222 -33.34 20.99 21.85
C LYS A 222 -33.02 20.35 20.48
N SER A 223 -32.28 21.05 19.60
CA SER A 223 -31.98 20.58 18.27
C SER A 223 -30.75 19.65 18.27
N ALA A 224 -30.96 18.38 18.07
CA ALA A 224 -29.90 17.37 17.92
C ALA A 224 -28.90 17.77 16.82
N TYR A 225 -29.39 18.32 15.70
CA TYR A 225 -28.53 18.80 14.61
C TYR A 225 -27.56 19.91 15.06
N LYS A 226 -28.05 20.89 15.84
CA LYS A 226 -27.20 21.95 16.40
C LYS A 226 -26.16 21.41 17.36
N ILE A 227 -26.55 20.48 18.24
CA ILE A 227 -25.60 19.83 19.18
C ILE A 227 -24.50 19.11 18.38
N TRP A 228 -24.87 18.39 17.32
CA TRP A 228 -23.91 17.70 16.45
C TRP A 228 -22.94 18.64 15.78
N THR A 229 -23.45 19.64 15.07
CA THR A 229 -22.62 20.53 14.23
C THR A 229 -21.82 21.55 15.02
N SER A 230 -22.33 22.00 16.18
CA SER A 230 -21.70 23.07 16.96
C SER A 230 -20.88 22.59 18.16
N VAL A 231 -21.08 21.34 18.62
CA VAL A 231 -20.38 20.78 19.78
C VAL A 231 -19.62 19.50 19.42
N ILE A 232 -20.32 18.46 18.97
CA ILE A 232 -19.72 17.13 18.79
C ILE A 232 -18.73 17.13 17.63
N LEU A 233 -19.13 17.61 16.45
CA LEU A 233 -18.29 17.60 15.25
C LEU A 233 -17.00 18.41 15.39
N PRO A 234 -17.01 19.63 15.96
CA PRO A 234 -15.78 20.38 16.28
C PRO A 234 -14.86 19.64 17.25
N LEU A 235 -15.40 18.99 18.30
CA LEU A 235 -14.61 18.19 19.24
C LEU A 235 -13.99 16.94 18.58
N LEU A 236 -14.66 16.36 17.60
CA LEU A 236 -14.16 15.22 16.83
C LEU A 236 -13.20 15.62 15.71
N GLN A 237 -13.16 16.88 15.31
CA GLN A 237 -12.35 17.34 14.16
C GLN A 237 -10.89 16.86 14.20
N PRO A 238 -10.16 16.92 15.33
CA PRO A 238 -8.78 16.43 15.39
C PRO A 238 -8.65 14.96 15.08
N ILE A 239 -9.59 14.16 15.60
CA ILE A 239 -9.61 12.72 15.40
C ILE A 239 -10.01 12.38 13.96
N ILE A 240 -10.95 13.12 13.37
CA ILE A 240 -11.33 12.96 11.96
C ILE A 240 -10.11 13.22 11.07
N VAL A 241 -9.37 14.31 11.31
CA VAL A 241 -8.16 14.62 10.53
C VAL A 241 -7.08 13.56 10.73
N LEU A 242 -6.89 13.06 11.96
CA LEU A 242 -5.95 11.95 12.22
C LEU A 242 -6.33 10.69 11.40
N VAL A 243 -7.61 10.31 11.41
CA VAL A 243 -8.10 9.16 10.64
C VAL A 243 -7.91 9.38 9.14
N ILE A 244 -8.21 10.58 8.63
CA ILE A 244 -7.95 10.94 7.22
C ILE A 244 -6.47 10.71 6.87
N LEU A 245 -5.54 11.24 7.69
CA LEU A 245 -4.11 11.09 7.44
C LEU A 245 -3.67 9.63 7.39
N LEU A 246 -4.10 8.82 8.36
CA LEU A 246 -3.79 7.41 8.41
C LEU A 246 -4.36 6.65 7.19
N ARG A 247 -5.64 6.89 6.87
CA ARG A 247 -6.30 6.22 5.75
C ARG A 247 -5.72 6.62 4.40
N VAL A 248 -5.43 7.89 4.17
CA VAL A 248 -4.78 8.34 2.91
C VAL A 248 -3.41 7.69 2.75
N ALA A 249 -2.60 7.64 3.81
CA ALA A 249 -1.28 7.02 3.76
C ALA A 249 -1.35 5.51 3.48
N GLU A 250 -2.37 4.79 4.03
CA GLU A 250 -2.59 3.37 3.76
C GLU A 250 -3.19 3.12 2.37
N SER A 251 -4.26 3.82 2.00
CA SER A 251 -4.93 3.64 0.70
C SER A 251 -4.03 4.00 -0.49
N ALA A 252 -3.08 4.92 -0.31
CA ALA A 252 -2.10 5.26 -1.35
C ALA A 252 -1.17 4.08 -1.72
N LYS A 253 -0.98 3.11 -0.83
CA LYS A 253 -0.18 1.90 -1.05
C LYS A 253 -0.96 0.77 -1.75
N LEU A 254 -2.08 1.07 -2.40
CA LEU A 254 -2.97 0.12 -3.04
C LEU A 254 -2.24 -0.86 -3.97
N TYR A 255 -2.06 -2.09 -3.52
CA TYR A 255 -1.48 -3.19 -4.26
C TYR A 255 -2.28 -4.49 -4.11
N ASP A 256 -2.56 -4.90 -2.86
CA ASP A 256 -3.07 -6.23 -2.52
C ASP A 256 -4.43 -6.54 -3.16
N TYR A 257 -5.38 -5.61 -3.09
CA TYR A 257 -6.70 -5.79 -3.72
C TYR A 257 -6.57 -5.89 -5.24
N ILE A 258 -5.71 -5.05 -5.85
CA ILE A 258 -5.52 -5.11 -7.30
C ILE A 258 -4.90 -6.44 -7.71
N ALA A 259 -3.86 -6.88 -6.99
CA ALA A 259 -3.16 -8.12 -7.30
C ALA A 259 -4.06 -9.37 -7.17
N SER A 260 -4.98 -9.36 -6.19
CA SER A 260 -5.86 -10.51 -5.91
C SER A 260 -7.20 -10.44 -6.66
N LEU A 261 -7.76 -9.24 -6.89
CA LEU A 261 -9.10 -9.08 -7.44
C LEU A 261 -9.11 -8.91 -8.97
N THR A 262 -8.34 -7.96 -9.51
CA THR A 262 -8.43 -7.54 -10.91
C THR A 262 -7.14 -7.72 -11.71
N LYS A 263 -6.00 -7.88 -11.04
CA LYS A 263 -4.65 -7.90 -11.64
C LYS A 263 -4.34 -6.68 -12.52
N GLY A 264 -4.95 -5.53 -12.16
CA GLY A 264 -4.82 -4.27 -12.89
C GLY A 264 -5.84 -4.05 -14.01
N GLY A 265 -6.64 -5.09 -14.35
CA GLY A 265 -7.60 -5.08 -15.47
C GLY A 265 -9.00 -4.54 -15.15
N PRO A 266 -9.87 -4.48 -16.18
CA PRO A 266 -9.60 -4.74 -17.59
C PRO A 266 -8.69 -3.69 -18.23
N GLY A 267 -7.78 -4.13 -19.10
CA GLY A 267 -6.72 -3.27 -19.61
C GLY A 267 -5.84 -2.75 -18.47
N THR A 268 -5.88 -1.43 -18.21
CA THR A 268 -5.18 -0.76 -17.09
C THR A 268 -6.14 0.00 -16.16
N ALA A 269 -7.46 -0.31 -16.21
CA ALA A 269 -8.51 0.44 -15.54
C ALA A 269 -8.36 0.50 -14.01
N THR A 270 -7.79 -0.54 -13.41
CA THR A 270 -7.56 -0.63 -11.96
C THR A 270 -6.08 -0.63 -11.60
N GLN A 271 -5.20 -0.24 -12.52
CA GLN A 271 -3.77 -0.22 -12.26
C GLN A 271 -3.40 0.95 -11.35
N SER A 272 -3.02 0.67 -10.10
CA SER A 272 -2.48 1.69 -9.19
C SER A 272 -1.00 1.95 -9.44
N VAL A 273 -0.48 3.05 -8.88
CA VAL A 273 0.96 3.34 -8.92
C VAL A 273 1.76 2.22 -8.27
N SER A 274 1.32 1.69 -7.11
CA SER A 274 2.02 0.61 -6.40
C SER A 274 2.07 -0.67 -7.24
N PHE A 275 0.97 -1.02 -7.92
CA PHE A 275 0.90 -2.20 -8.78
C PHE A 275 1.75 -2.04 -10.04
N LEU A 276 1.72 -0.86 -10.67
CA LEU A 276 2.56 -0.53 -11.82
C LEU A 276 4.05 -0.62 -11.48
N VAL A 277 4.47 0.03 -10.39
CA VAL A 277 5.85 0.05 -9.92
C VAL A 277 6.34 -1.37 -9.61
N PHE A 278 5.52 -2.19 -8.97
CA PHE A 278 5.83 -3.60 -8.74
C PHE A 278 6.08 -4.36 -10.06
N ASN A 279 5.20 -4.18 -11.05
CA ASN A 279 5.36 -4.82 -12.36
C ASN A 279 6.61 -4.34 -13.09
N LYS A 280 6.92 -3.03 -13.07
CA LYS A 280 8.14 -2.47 -13.66
C LYS A 280 9.40 -3.02 -12.98
N ALA A 281 9.41 -3.14 -11.64
CA ALA A 281 10.54 -3.68 -10.90
C ALA A 281 10.74 -5.17 -11.14
N PHE A 282 9.70 -6.00 -10.88
CA PHE A 282 9.87 -7.45 -10.75
C PHE A 282 9.55 -8.24 -12.02
N LYS A 283 8.67 -7.72 -12.91
CA LYS A 283 8.38 -8.39 -14.18
C LYS A 283 9.21 -7.84 -15.33
N MET A 284 9.52 -6.52 -15.31
CA MET A 284 10.29 -5.89 -16.38
C MET A 284 11.76 -5.61 -16.01
N ASN A 285 12.15 -5.84 -14.75
CA ASN A 285 13.49 -5.60 -14.21
C ASN A 285 14.00 -4.14 -14.35
N ASP A 286 13.09 -3.15 -14.51
CA ASP A 286 13.45 -1.73 -14.54
C ASP A 286 13.36 -1.13 -13.13
N PHE A 287 14.32 -1.51 -12.26
CA PHE A 287 14.39 -1.07 -10.88
C PHE A 287 14.57 0.44 -10.73
N GLY A 288 15.30 1.07 -11.67
CA GLY A 288 15.48 2.52 -11.66
C GLY A 288 14.17 3.27 -11.91
N TYR A 289 13.37 2.83 -12.89
CA TYR A 289 12.03 3.38 -13.14
C TYR A 289 11.11 3.17 -11.92
N ALA A 290 11.10 1.95 -11.41
CA ALA A 290 10.25 1.58 -10.29
C ALA A 290 10.57 2.41 -9.03
N SER A 291 11.86 2.55 -8.70
CA SER A 291 12.31 3.39 -7.58
C SER A 291 11.94 4.85 -7.77
N ALA A 292 12.16 5.42 -8.96
CA ALA A 292 11.77 6.80 -9.26
C ALA A 292 10.26 7.02 -9.12
N GLY A 293 9.44 6.08 -9.63
CA GLY A 293 7.98 6.13 -9.51
C GLY A 293 7.50 6.04 -8.06
N SER A 294 8.12 5.16 -7.25
CA SER A 294 7.84 5.05 -5.82
C SER A 294 8.17 6.33 -5.06
N PHE A 295 9.31 6.96 -5.34
CA PHE A 295 9.68 8.22 -4.69
C PHE A 295 8.78 9.38 -5.09
N LEU A 296 8.33 9.46 -6.34
CA LEU A 296 7.33 10.46 -6.74
C LEU A 296 6.02 10.29 -5.95
N MET A 297 5.55 9.06 -5.80
CA MET A 297 4.35 8.78 -5.00
C MET A 297 4.55 9.12 -3.52
N LEU A 298 5.71 8.77 -2.95
CA LEU A 298 6.09 9.12 -1.57
C LEU A 298 6.05 10.64 -1.36
N ILE A 299 6.63 11.42 -2.27
CA ILE A 299 6.65 12.88 -2.20
C ILE A 299 5.22 13.44 -2.21
N VAL A 300 4.35 12.95 -3.08
CA VAL A 300 2.94 13.38 -3.14
C VAL A 300 2.22 13.10 -1.84
N VAL A 301 2.36 11.88 -1.28
CA VAL A 301 1.75 11.52 0.00
C VAL A 301 2.32 12.38 1.15
N MET A 302 3.63 12.61 1.19
CA MET A 302 4.26 13.45 2.21
C MET A 302 3.77 14.91 2.15
N ILE A 303 3.65 15.49 0.96
CA ILE A 303 3.12 16.84 0.78
C ILE A 303 1.69 16.91 1.33
N PHE A 304 0.86 15.91 0.98
CA PHE A 304 -0.51 15.84 1.50
C PHE A 304 -0.54 15.78 3.04
N VAL A 305 0.25 14.86 3.63
CA VAL A 305 0.34 14.71 5.09
C VAL A 305 0.81 15.99 5.76
N MET A 306 1.84 16.65 5.21
CA MET A 306 2.35 17.94 5.76
C MET A 306 1.30 19.05 5.71
N LEU A 307 0.58 19.17 4.60
CA LEU A 307 -0.48 20.20 4.47
C LEU A 307 -1.60 19.98 5.49
N PHE A 308 -2.03 18.75 5.70
CA PHE A 308 -3.05 18.43 6.70
C PHE A 308 -2.54 18.61 8.14
N PHE A 309 -1.30 18.18 8.42
CA PHE A 309 -0.71 18.35 9.76
C PHE A 309 -0.55 19.81 10.16
N THR A 310 -0.14 20.68 9.23
CA THR A 310 -0.06 22.13 9.48
C THR A 310 -1.42 22.77 9.75
N ARG A 311 -2.48 22.25 9.14
CA ARG A 311 -3.85 22.68 9.46
C ARG A 311 -4.28 22.27 10.86
N LEU A 312 -3.98 21.03 11.25
CA LEU A 312 -4.24 20.54 12.62
C LEU A 312 -3.59 21.42 13.67
N ARG A 313 -2.30 21.69 13.51
CA ARG A 313 -1.53 22.49 14.47
C ARG A 313 -2.16 23.88 14.70
N LYS A 314 -2.58 24.57 13.64
CA LYS A 314 -3.25 25.88 13.73
C LYS A 314 -4.61 25.86 14.44
N THR A 315 -5.25 24.71 14.57
CA THR A 315 -6.54 24.57 15.27
C THR A 315 -6.35 24.45 16.78
N TYR A 316 -5.13 24.12 17.25
CA TYR A 316 -4.77 23.96 18.67
C TYR A 316 -3.91 25.09 19.25
N GLU A 317 -3.33 25.94 18.42
CA GLU A 317 -2.69 27.20 18.80
C GLU A 317 -3.72 28.35 18.76
#